data_39e8b688c5e3729776b4ec261d462901
#
_entry.id   39e8b688c5e3729776b4ec261d462901
#
_cell.length_a   1.000
_cell.length_b   1.000
_cell.length_c   1.000
_cell.angle_alpha   90.00
_cell.angle_beta   90.00
_cell.angle_gamma   90.00
#
_symmetry.space_group_name_H-M   'P 1'
#
loop_
_entity.id
_entity.type
_entity.pdbx_description
1 polymer ?
#
loop_
_entity_poly.entity_id
_entity_poly.type
_entity_poly.pdbx_seq_one_letter_code
_entity_poly.pdbx_strand_id
1 'polypeptide(L)'
;MASNINPNNIDTTYPIAGQDNDSQGFRDNFTNIKTNFQFAETEIDDLQAKVLLKSALTGTALDNDMAGALIENAKIQGFRGTRVALGGVSGTATIDYAAGHYYTLTTSASVGLNFSNFPSAGNQAWIAVRITVSSTAHTLTLPAAVGAGASATNVLGIQGWNTNVITFAETGTYEFEFRTDDGGSSIYISELSRPRNRLINPLLLASSEDLADAGAASLATTTSYFETAAAETATLAAGVNGQIKIFAMAADSGNMVITVTNAGWKTSGTGTITFDDIGDACTLQYINNKWYCVGNNGCTFA
;
A
#
# COMPACT_ATOMS: atom_id res chain seq x y z
N MET A 1 -40.79 0.85 17.37
CA MET A 1 -42.23 0.49 17.25
C MET A 1 -42.71 0.10 18.64
N ALA A 2 -43.96 0.39 18.99
CA ALA A 2 -44.55 -0.17 20.22
C ALA A 2 -44.93 -1.63 19.95
N SER A 3 -44.84 -2.51 20.96
CA SER A 3 -45.28 -3.91 20.86
C SER A 3 -46.79 -3.99 20.62
N ASN A 4 -47.21 -4.91 19.76
CA ASN A 4 -48.60 -5.21 19.50
C ASN A 4 -49.17 -6.25 20.51
N ILE A 5 -48.32 -6.81 21.38
CA ILE A 5 -48.73 -7.73 22.44
C ILE A 5 -49.56 -6.95 23.43
N ASN A 6 -50.80 -7.39 23.63
CA ASN A 6 -51.72 -6.78 24.56
C ASN A 6 -52.18 -7.79 25.63
N PRO A 7 -51.54 -7.86 26.79
CA PRO A 7 -51.94 -8.79 27.84
C PRO A 7 -53.28 -8.43 28.49
N ASN A 8 -53.74 -7.18 28.32
CA ASN A 8 -55.00 -6.71 28.96
C ASN A 8 -56.27 -7.13 28.20
N ASN A 9 -56.14 -7.78 27.04
CA ASN A 9 -57.30 -8.34 26.33
C ASN A 9 -57.65 -9.76 26.76
N ILE A 10 -56.90 -10.32 27.73
CA ILE A 10 -57.20 -11.62 28.36
C ILE A 10 -57.99 -11.34 29.64
N ASP A 11 -59.21 -11.85 29.70
CA ASP A 11 -60.05 -11.72 30.89
C ASP A 11 -59.57 -12.71 31.96
N THR A 12 -58.86 -12.21 32.96
CA THR A 12 -58.34 -13.00 34.08
C THR A 12 -59.40 -13.30 35.15
N THR A 13 -60.60 -12.70 35.06
CA THR A 13 -61.71 -12.95 35.97
C THR A 13 -62.63 -14.03 35.48
N TYR A 14 -62.48 -14.46 34.24
CA TYR A 14 -63.26 -15.55 33.64
C TYR A 14 -62.54 -16.89 33.78
N PRO A 15 -63.17 -18.04 34.14
CA PRO A 15 -64.56 -18.18 34.49
C PRO A 15 -64.94 -17.67 35.95
N ILE A 16 -66.12 -17.18 36.09
CA ILE A 16 -66.61 -16.68 37.40
C ILE A 16 -67.02 -17.88 38.24
N ALA A 17 -66.45 -17.99 39.44
CA ALA A 17 -66.73 -19.09 40.35
C ALA A 17 -68.19 -19.09 40.82
N GLY A 18 -68.85 -20.27 40.75
CA GLY A 18 -70.19 -20.45 41.17
C GLY A 18 -71.30 -19.99 40.21
N GLN A 19 -70.91 -19.55 39.00
CA GLN A 19 -71.87 -19.22 37.93
C GLN A 19 -71.73 -20.24 36.75
N ASP A 20 -72.84 -20.34 35.97
CA ASP A 20 -72.84 -21.09 34.73
C ASP A 20 -72.12 -20.25 33.67
N ASN A 21 -70.94 -20.70 33.32
CA ASN A 21 -70.06 -20.00 32.36
C ASN A 21 -70.25 -20.62 30.98
N ASP A 22 -70.59 -19.80 30.00
CA ASP A 22 -70.65 -20.26 28.60
C ASP A 22 -69.28 -20.52 28.00
N SER A 23 -69.21 -21.18 26.86
CA SER A 23 -67.96 -21.52 26.21
C SER A 23 -67.33 -20.34 25.43
N GLN A 24 -68.10 -19.21 25.33
CA GLN A 24 -67.61 -18.10 24.48
C GLN A 24 -66.44 -17.36 25.17
N GLY A 25 -66.54 -17.09 26.47
CA GLY A 25 -65.47 -16.44 27.22
C GLY A 25 -64.17 -17.22 27.21
N PHE A 26 -64.20 -18.56 27.23
CA PHE A 26 -62.98 -19.40 27.01
C PHE A 26 -62.44 -19.24 25.63
N ARG A 27 -63.28 -19.27 24.59
CA ARG A 27 -62.84 -19.13 23.19
C ARG A 27 -62.23 -17.76 22.96
N ASP A 28 -62.80 -16.72 23.50
CA ASP A 28 -62.30 -15.34 23.38
C ASP A 28 -60.90 -15.20 24.03
N ASN A 29 -60.74 -15.72 25.26
CA ASN A 29 -59.44 -15.74 25.93
C ASN A 29 -58.40 -16.55 25.15
N PHE A 30 -58.74 -17.76 24.68
CA PHE A 30 -57.81 -18.55 23.85
C PHE A 30 -57.48 -17.86 22.54
N THR A 31 -58.42 -17.17 21.90
CA THR A 31 -58.20 -16.38 20.71
C THR A 31 -57.26 -15.23 20.98
N ASN A 32 -57.44 -14.48 22.08
CA ASN A 32 -56.55 -13.38 22.48
C ASN A 32 -55.15 -13.87 22.82
N ILE A 33 -55.02 -14.99 23.53
CA ILE A 33 -53.73 -15.61 23.82
C ILE A 33 -53.03 -16.00 22.53
N LYS A 34 -53.73 -16.67 21.62
CA LYS A 34 -53.16 -17.07 20.33
C LYS A 34 -52.67 -15.85 19.52
N THR A 35 -53.48 -14.79 19.47
CA THR A 35 -53.12 -13.55 18.76
C THR A 35 -51.89 -12.87 19.38
N ASN A 36 -51.82 -12.82 20.72
CA ASN A 36 -50.65 -12.28 21.41
C ASN A 36 -49.38 -13.10 21.16
N PHE A 37 -49.47 -14.44 21.09
CA PHE A 37 -48.35 -15.28 20.71
C PHE A 37 -47.91 -15.06 19.26
N GLN A 38 -48.83 -14.83 18.32
CA GLN A 38 -48.51 -14.50 16.94
C GLN A 38 -47.76 -13.14 16.82
N PHE A 39 -48.19 -12.15 17.63
CA PHE A 39 -47.46 -10.89 17.70
C PHE A 39 -46.06 -11.08 18.29
N ALA A 40 -45.93 -11.89 19.36
CA ALA A 40 -44.64 -12.18 19.97
C ALA A 40 -43.68 -12.89 18.99
N GLU A 41 -44.16 -13.87 18.23
CA GLU A 41 -43.42 -14.56 17.18
C GLU A 41 -42.91 -13.55 16.16
N THR A 42 -43.78 -12.70 15.60
CA THR A 42 -43.42 -11.69 14.61
C THR A 42 -42.38 -10.69 15.15
N GLU A 43 -42.55 -10.23 16.40
CA GLU A 43 -41.63 -9.28 17.04
C GLU A 43 -40.25 -9.92 17.33
N ILE A 44 -40.22 -11.20 17.71
CA ILE A 44 -38.99 -11.96 17.92
C ILE A 44 -38.24 -12.18 16.59
N ASP A 45 -38.98 -12.56 15.56
CA ASP A 45 -38.37 -12.74 14.21
C ASP A 45 -37.78 -11.42 13.71
N ASP A 46 -38.49 -10.32 13.86
CA ASP A 46 -38.00 -8.99 13.49
C ASP A 46 -36.76 -8.59 14.31
N LEU A 47 -36.75 -8.91 15.60
CA LEU A 47 -35.59 -8.67 16.46
C LEU A 47 -34.38 -9.51 16.04
N GLN A 48 -34.60 -10.81 15.76
CA GLN A 48 -33.52 -11.71 15.30
C GLN A 48 -32.92 -11.26 13.98
N ALA A 49 -33.74 -10.71 13.09
CA ALA A 49 -33.29 -10.18 11.79
C ALA A 49 -32.48 -8.87 11.91
N LYS A 50 -32.64 -8.11 12.99
CA LYS A 50 -32.09 -6.74 13.14
C LYS A 50 -31.03 -6.59 14.22
N VAL A 51 -30.87 -7.56 15.10
CA VAL A 51 -29.95 -7.47 16.24
C VAL A 51 -28.54 -7.99 15.86
N LEU A 52 -27.50 -7.35 16.38
CA LEU A 52 -26.16 -7.89 16.34
C LEU A 52 -26.02 -9.03 17.35
N LEU A 53 -25.78 -10.22 16.85
CA LEU A 53 -25.63 -11.41 17.68
C LEU A 53 -24.20 -11.52 18.23
N LYS A 54 -24.11 -11.83 19.52
CA LYS A 54 -22.82 -12.16 20.16
C LYS A 54 -22.32 -13.57 19.78
N SER A 55 -23.23 -14.47 19.50
CA SER A 55 -22.97 -15.84 19.05
C SER A 55 -24.02 -16.25 18.03
N ALA A 56 -23.64 -17.16 17.13
CA ALA A 56 -24.56 -17.68 16.13
C ALA A 56 -25.77 -18.36 16.78
N LEU A 57 -26.94 -18.21 16.18
CA LEU A 57 -28.10 -19.03 16.47
C LEU A 57 -27.85 -20.45 16.00
N THR A 58 -28.51 -21.43 16.65
CA THR A 58 -28.35 -22.86 16.27
C THR A 58 -28.66 -23.05 14.78
N GLY A 59 -27.71 -23.62 14.04
CA GLY A 59 -27.86 -23.92 12.60
C GLY A 59 -27.53 -22.76 11.65
N THR A 60 -27.06 -21.62 12.17
CA THR A 60 -26.64 -20.47 11.34
C THR A 60 -25.18 -20.11 11.58
N ALA A 61 -24.52 -19.52 10.56
CA ALA A 61 -23.23 -18.86 10.74
C ALA A 61 -23.41 -17.53 11.50
N LEU A 62 -22.38 -17.11 12.25
CA LEU A 62 -22.34 -15.75 12.80
C LEU A 62 -21.90 -14.79 11.70
N ASP A 63 -22.87 -14.22 11.01
CA ASP A 63 -22.68 -13.20 9.99
C ASP A 63 -23.63 -12.03 10.29
N ASN A 64 -23.06 -10.95 10.83
CA ASN A 64 -23.82 -9.73 11.17
C ASN A 64 -23.58 -8.70 10.05
N ASP A 65 -24.33 -8.80 8.97
CA ASP A 65 -24.33 -7.79 7.92
C ASP A 65 -25.10 -6.54 8.41
N MET A 66 -24.39 -5.43 8.52
CA MET A 66 -24.97 -4.13 8.90
C MET A 66 -25.74 -3.47 7.77
N ALA A 67 -25.74 -4.06 6.57
CA ALA A 67 -26.42 -3.54 5.37
C ALA A 67 -26.17 -2.02 5.12
N GLY A 68 -24.98 -1.54 5.44
CA GLY A 68 -24.60 -0.13 5.31
C GLY A 68 -25.15 0.79 6.41
N ALA A 69 -25.72 0.24 7.50
CA ALA A 69 -26.18 1.05 8.63
C ALA A 69 -25.03 1.82 9.29
N LEU A 70 -25.27 3.08 9.63
CA LEU A 70 -24.31 3.95 10.32
C LEU A 70 -24.11 3.47 11.77
N ILE A 71 -22.85 3.34 12.18
CA ILE A 71 -22.45 3.11 13.56
C ILE A 71 -21.78 4.38 14.08
N GLU A 72 -22.45 5.12 14.94
CA GLU A 72 -21.92 6.35 15.52
C GLU A 72 -21.35 6.12 16.92
N ASN A 73 -20.29 6.88 17.26
CA ASN A 73 -19.66 6.90 18.58
C ASN A 73 -19.24 5.51 19.10
N ALA A 74 -18.93 4.58 18.19
CA ALA A 74 -18.51 3.24 18.54
C ALA A 74 -17.02 3.20 18.89
N LYS A 75 -16.66 2.55 20.01
CA LYS A 75 -15.29 2.15 20.31
C LYS A 75 -15.07 0.73 19.80
N ILE A 76 -14.23 0.58 18.78
CA ILE A 76 -13.88 -0.73 18.19
C ILE A 76 -12.48 -1.12 18.68
N GLN A 77 -12.35 -2.30 19.28
CA GLN A 77 -11.09 -2.87 19.75
C GLN A 77 -10.87 -4.24 19.10
N GLY A 78 -9.66 -4.51 18.62
CA GLY A 78 -9.32 -5.78 18.02
C GLY A 78 -9.93 -5.98 16.63
N PHE A 79 -10.08 -4.89 15.84
CA PHE A 79 -10.55 -4.97 14.46
C PHE A 79 -9.64 -5.84 13.61
N ARG A 80 -10.22 -6.77 12.85
CA ARG A 80 -9.51 -7.65 11.92
C ARG A 80 -10.07 -7.46 10.51
N GLY A 81 -9.21 -7.01 9.60
CA GLY A 81 -9.56 -6.98 8.17
C GLY A 81 -9.39 -8.35 7.51
N THR A 82 -10.18 -8.64 6.51
CA THR A 82 -10.05 -9.87 5.71
C THR A 82 -8.85 -9.75 4.77
N ARG A 83 -7.96 -10.77 4.81
CA ARG A 83 -6.85 -10.92 3.87
C ARG A 83 -7.25 -11.86 2.73
N VAL A 84 -7.07 -11.42 1.51
CA VAL A 84 -7.24 -12.23 0.29
C VAL A 84 -5.85 -12.59 -0.27
N ALA A 85 -5.54 -13.88 -0.37
CA ALA A 85 -4.29 -14.36 -0.92
C ALA A 85 -4.49 -14.87 -2.35
N LEU A 86 -3.90 -14.19 -3.33
CA LEU A 86 -4.01 -14.55 -4.76
C LEU A 86 -2.93 -15.56 -5.20
N GLY A 87 -1.89 -15.77 -4.36
CA GLY A 87 -0.81 -16.69 -4.70
C GLY A 87 0.10 -16.15 -5.80
N GLY A 88 0.57 -17.05 -6.68
CA GLY A 88 1.36 -16.70 -7.88
C GLY A 88 0.45 -16.16 -8.99
N VAL A 89 0.73 -14.95 -9.46
CA VAL A 89 -0.09 -14.27 -10.46
C VAL A 89 0.73 -13.96 -11.71
N SER A 90 0.11 -14.23 -12.86
CA SER A 90 0.55 -13.80 -14.20
C SER A 90 -0.62 -13.17 -14.93
N GLY A 91 -0.40 -12.08 -15.67
CA GLY A 91 -1.47 -11.35 -16.34
C GLY A 91 -2.32 -10.53 -15.38
N THR A 92 -3.64 -10.46 -15.57
CA THR A 92 -4.51 -9.56 -14.81
C THR A 92 -5.12 -10.23 -13.59
N ALA A 93 -5.02 -9.55 -12.44
CA ALA A 93 -5.68 -9.91 -11.18
C ALA A 93 -6.76 -8.86 -10.83
N THR A 94 -7.90 -9.33 -10.34
CA THR A 94 -8.96 -8.45 -9.84
C THR A 94 -8.85 -8.30 -8.33
N ILE A 95 -8.80 -7.08 -7.86
CA ILE A 95 -8.82 -6.67 -6.47
C ILE A 95 -10.25 -6.23 -6.15
N ASP A 96 -10.98 -7.08 -5.43
CA ASP A 96 -12.39 -6.90 -5.12
C ASP A 96 -12.56 -6.31 -3.72
N TYR A 97 -13.05 -5.07 -3.62
CA TYR A 97 -13.27 -4.41 -2.34
C TYR A 97 -14.21 -5.20 -1.42
N ALA A 98 -15.23 -5.85 -1.98
CA ALA A 98 -16.19 -6.63 -1.20
C ALA A 98 -15.59 -7.93 -0.62
N ALA A 99 -14.53 -8.47 -1.23
CA ALA A 99 -13.86 -9.68 -0.74
C ALA A 99 -12.87 -9.42 0.40
N GLY A 100 -12.32 -8.23 0.50
CA GLY A 100 -11.39 -7.87 1.57
C GLY A 100 -10.58 -6.61 1.28
N HIS A 101 -9.88 -6.13 2.32
CA HIS A 101 -9.14 -4.86 2.25
C HIS A 101 -7.62 -5.03 2.20
N TYR A 102 -7.12 -6.26 2.34
CA TYR A 102 -5.69 -6.57 2.29
C TYR A 102 -5.42 -7.74 1.35
N TYR A 103 -4.76 -7.46 0.25
CA TYR A 103 -4.43 -8.44 -0.78
C TYR A 103 -2.95 -8.81 -0.73
N THR A 104 -2.64 -10.07 -1.03
CA THR A 104 -1.26 -10.53 -1.19
C THR A 104 -1.10 -11.36 -2.45
N LEU A 105 -0.05 -11.09 -3.21
CA LEU A 105 0.31 -11.86 -4.41
C LEU A 105 1.82 -11.94 -4.60
N THR A 106 2.23 -12.92 -5.41
CA THR A 106 3.62 -13.06 -5.89
C THR A 106 3.61 -13.01 -7.40
N THR A 107 4.47 -12.23 -8.02
CA THR A 107 4.54 -12.14 -9.47
C THR A 107 5.18 -13.40 -10.05
N SER A 108 4.51 -14.12 -10.95
CA SER A 108 5.09 -15.18 -11.78
C SER A 108 5.38 -14.71 -13.22
N ALA A 109 4.86 -13.55 -13.60
CA ALA A 109 5.15 -12.75 -14.79
C ALA A 109 4.76 -11.30 -14.49
N SER A 110 4.75 -10.41 -15.50
CA SER A 110 4.15 -9.08 -15.38
C SER A 110 2.67 -9.19 -15.02
N VAL A 111 2.22 -8.32 -14.10
CA VAL A 111 0.87 -8.34 -13.51
C VAL A 111 0.14 -7.06 -13.84
N GLY A 112 -1.14 -7.17 -14.24
CA GLY A 112 -2.09 -6.07 -14.26
C GLY A 112 -3.03 -6.15 -13.06
N LEU A 113 -3.40 -5.02 -12.47
CA LEU A 113 -4.47 -4.98 -11.47
C LEU A 113 -5.72 -4.34 -12.06
N ASN A 114 -6.88 -4.93 -11.74
CA ASN A 114 -8.18 -4.29 -11.90
C ASN A 114 -8.85 -4.19 -10.53
N PHE A 115 -9.70 -3.18 -10.34
CA PHE A 115 -10.44 -2.96 -9.10
C PHE A 115 -11.93 -3.10 -9.35
N SER A 116 -12.64 -3.68 -8.37
CA SER A 116 -14.09 -3.86 -8.45
C SER A 116 -14.77 -3.64 -7.09
N ASN A 117 -16.08 -3.42 -7.14
CA ASN A 117 -16.97 -3.34 -5.97
C ASN A 117 -16.59 -2.27 -4.94
N PHE A 118 -15.97 -1.17 -5.36
CA PHE A 118 -15.83 -0.02 -4.48
C PHE A 118 -17.22 0.51 -4.09
N PRO A 119 -17.39 1.03 -2.86
CA PRO A 119 -18.63 1.67 -2.45
C PRO A 119 -18.95 2.87 -3.32
N SER A 120 -20.22 3.26 -3.36
CA SER A 120 -20.66 4.43 -4.13
C SER A 120 -19.92 5.71 -3.73
N ALA A 121 -19.87 6.67 -4.66
CA ALA A 121 -19.28 7.99 -4.43
C ALA A 121 -19.83 8.64 -3.15
N GLY A 122 -18.95 9.39 -2.46
CA GLY A 122 -19.22 9.98 -1.14
C GLY A 122 -18.81 9.07 0.03
N ASN A 123 -18.35 7.84 -0.23
CA ASN A 123 -17.77 6.96 0.77
C ASN A 123 -16.28 6.75 0.47
N GLN A 124 -15.45 6.96 1.47
CA GLN A 124 -14.03 6.65 1.34
C GLN A 124 -13.81 5.13 1.41
N ALA A 125 -13.08 4.60 0.43
CA ALA A 125 -12.62 3.23 0.41
C ALA A 125 -11.10 3.16 0.29
N TRP A 126 -10.49 2.13 0.88
CA TRP A 126 -9.07 1.87 0.77
C TRP A 126 -8.78 0.36 0.73
N ILE A 127 -7.78 -0.03 -0.03
CA ILE A 127 -7.29 -1.40 -0.14
C ILE A 127 -5.77 -1.35 -0.10
N ALA A 128 -5.15 -2.23 0.67
CA ALA A 128 -3.71 -2.46 0.62
C ALA A 128 -3.39 -3.71 -0.20
N VAL A 129 -2.40 -3.62 -1.07
CA VAL A 129 -1.92 -4.75 -1.89
C VAL A 129 -0.43 -4.94 -1.66
N ARG A 130 -0.07 -6.09 -1.09
CA ARG A 130 1.32 -6.50 -0.93
C ARG A 130 1.72 -7.43 -2.07
N ILE A 131 2.76 -7.03 -2.79
CA ILE A 131 3.26 -7.72 -3.99
C ILE A 131 4.68 -8.21 -3.71
N THR A 132 4.91 -9.52 -3.80
CA THR A 132 6.26 -10.08 -3.81
C THR A 132 6.72 -10.19 -5.26
N VAL A 133 7.68 -9.37 -5.64
CA VAL A 133 8.28 -9.31 -6.97
C VAL A 133 9.40 -10.34 -7.05
N SER A 134 9.22 -11.35 -7.91
CA SER A 134 10.18 -12.46 -8.06
C SER A 134 11.25 -12.21 -9.14
N SER A 135 11.04 -11.20 -10.00
CA SER A 135 11.99 -10.81 -11.05
C SER A 135 11.85 -9.32 -11.38
N THR A 136 12.95 -8.63 -11.59
CA THR A 136 12.97 -7.22 -12.03
C THR A 136 12.49 -7.03 -13.47
N ALA A 137 12.37 -8.11 -14.25
CA ALA A 137 11.73 -8.09 -15.57
C ALA A 137 10.19 -7.99 -15.49
N HIS A 138 9.60 -8.26 -14.33
CA HIS A 138 8.17 -8.15 -14.14
C HIS A 138 7.76 -6.70 -13.89
N THR A 139 6.61 -6.31 -14.43
CA THR A 139 6.04 -4.97 -14.25
C THR A 139 4.67 -5.08 -13.59
N LEU A 140 4.22 -3.98 -12.98
CA LEU A 140 2.87 -3.83 -12.48
C LEU A 140 2.13 -2.80 -13.33
N THR A 141 1.11 -3.24 -14.05
CA THR A 141 0.23 -2.37 -14.84
C THR A 141 -1.04 -2.05 -14.06
N LEU A 142 -1.40 -0.78 -14.01
CA LEU A 142 -2.55 -0.28 -13.27
C LEU A 142 -3.59 0.32 -14.22
N PRO A 143 -4.89 0.27 -13.91
CA PRO A 143 -5.93 0.89 -14.73
C PRO A 143 -5.77 2.41 -14.79
N ALA A 144 -6.32 3.02 -15.84
CA ALA A 144 -6.24 4.46 -16.06
C ALA A 144 -6.84 5.31 -14.92
N ALA A 145 -7.75 4.75 -14.12
CA ALA A 145 -8.30 5.37 -12.93
C ALA A 145 -7.25 5.63 -11.84
N VAL A 146 -6.16 4.85 -11.81
CA VAL A 146 -5.10 5.01 -10.81
C VAL A 146 -4.19 6.18 -11.20
N GLY A 147 -3.86 7.03 -10.24
CA GLY A 147 -3.04 8.22 -10.46
C GLY A 147 -3.87 9.49 -10.69
N ALA A 148 -5.12 9.53 -10.19
CA ALA A 148 -6.02 10.67 -10.22
C ALA A 148 -6.50 11.08 -11.62
N GLY A 149 -6.80 10.10 -12.49
CA GLY A 149 -7.53 10.33 -13.76
C GLY A 149 -6.87 11.29 -14.74
N ALA A 150 -5.76 11.88 -14.40
CA ALA A 150 -5.00 12.67 -15.31
C ALA A 150 -4.01 11.77 -16.05
N SER A 151 -3.67 12.11 -17.24
CA SER A 151 -2.47 11.70 -17.97
C SER A 151 -1.21 11.93 -17.14
N ALA A 152 -1.24 11.52 -15.85
CA ALA A 152 -0.15 11.67 -14.93
C ALA A 152 0.98 10.78 -15.43
N THR A 153 1.83 11.36 -16.25
CA THR A 153 3.09 10.76 -16.67
C THR A 153 3.97 10.44 -15.46
N ASN A 154 3.62 11.01 -14.29
CA ASN A 154 4.40 10.84 -13.08
C ASN A 154 3.53 10.96 -11.83
N VAL A 155 3.47 9.92 -11.02
CA VAL A 155 2.90 9.95 -9.67
C VAL A 155 4.03 10.13 -8.66
N LEU A 156 3.97 11.22 -7.90
CA LEU A 156 5.01 11.54 -6.91
C LEU A 156 5.09 10.46 -5.83
N GLY A 157 6.32 10.04 -5.54
CA GLY A 157 6.61 9.08 -4.47
C GLY A 157 6.54 7.60 -4.89
N ILE A 158 6.16 7.28 -6.12
CA ILE A 158 6.21 5.93 -6.66
C ILE A 158 7.42 5.82 -7.59
N GLN A 159 8.41 5.02 -7.21
CA GLN A 159 9.59 4.79 -8.05
C GLN A 159 9.25 3.83 -9.19
N GLY A 160 9.82 4.09 -10.37
CA GLY A 160 9.59 3.27 -11.56
C GLY A 160 8.24 3.48 -12.22
N TRP A 161 7.46 4.48 -11.77
CA TRP A 161 6.19 4.84 -12.39
C TRP A 161 6.41 5.47 -13.77
N ASN A 162 5.76 4.92 -14.76
CA ASN A 162 5.65 5.52 -16.09
C ASN A 162 4.32 5.13 -16.72
N THR A 163 3.43 6.10 -16.93
CA THR A 163 2.15 5.91 -17.64
C THR A 163 1.38 4.67 -17.16
N ASN A 164 1.01 4.64 -15.86
CA ASN A 164 0.28 3.55 -15.22
C ASN A 164 1.01 2.19 -15.17
N VAL A 165 2.31 2.17 -15.43
CA VAL A 165 3.17 0.98 -15.29
C VAL A 165 4.26 1.27 -14.26
N ILE A 166 4.43 0.37 -13.32
CA ILE A 166 5.53 0.39 -12.34
C ILE A 166 6.54 -0.66 -12.73
N THR A 167 7.80 -0.25 -12.90
CA THR A 167 8.96 -1.12 -13.05
C THR A 167 9.66 -1.25 -11.70
N PHE A 168 10.18 -2.42 -11.39
CA PHE A 168 10.84 -2.71 -10.12
C PHE A 168 12.35 -2.76 -10.32
N ALA A 169 13.09 -1.96 -9.56
CA ALA A 169 14.56 -1.95 -9.60
C ALA A 169 15.16 -3.18 -8.90
N GLU A 170 14.43 -3.76 -7.94
CA GLU A 170 14.90 -4.88 -7.12
C GLU A 170 13.79 -5.91 -6.96
N THR A 171 14.15 -7.18 -6.74
CA THR A 171 13.22 -8.22 -6.29
C THR A 171 12.94 -8.02 -4.80
N GLY A 172 11.73 -8.37 -4.37
CA GLY A 172 11.36 -8.20 -2.96
C GLY A 172 9.89 -7.94 -2.76
N THR A 173 9.55 -7.46 -1.58
CA THR A 173 8.16 -7.20 -1.21
C THR A 173 7.87 -5.71 -1.22
N TYR A 174 6.87 -5.35 -2.01
CA TYR A 174 6.33 -3.99 -2.12
C TYR A 174 4.91 -3.98 -1.57
N GLU A 175 4.51 -2.86 -0.97
CA GLU A 175 3.16 -2.67 -0.45
C GLU A 175 2.62 -1.34 -0.93
N PHE A 176 1.44 -1.38 -1.56
CA PHE A 176 0.75 -0.21 -2.10
C PHE A 176 -0.62 -0.08 -1.45
N GLU A 177 -1.01 1.14 -1.15
CA GLU A 177 -2.36 1.50 -0.74
C GLU A 177 -3.07 2.21 -1.89
N PHE A 178 -4.29 1.79 -2.15
CA PHE A 178 -5.19 2.37 -3.14
C PHE A 178 -6.41 2.95 -2.44
N ARG A 179 -6.72 4.20 -2.70
CA ARG A 179 -7.83 4.93 -2.07
C ARG A 179 -8.71 5.58 -3.11
N THR A 180 -10.02 5.60 -2.85
CA THR A 180 -11.01 6.30 -3.68
C THR A 180 -12.13 6.84 -2.80
N ASP A 181 -12.81 7.90 -3.25
CA ASP A 181 -14.01 8.49 -2.62
C ASP A 181 -15.12 8.75 -3.65
N ASP A 182 -14.89 8.35 -4.90
CA ASP A 182 -15.79 8.56 -6.04
C ASP A 182 -16.23 7.24 -6.71
N GLY A 183 -16.20 6.13 -5.97
CA GLY A 183 -16.62 4.83 -6.48
C GLY A 183 -15.60 4.15 -7.39
N GLY A 184 -14.33 4.56 -7.34
CA GLY A 184 -13.27 4.00 -8.16
C GLY A 184 -13.08 4.68 -9.52
N SER A 185 -13.75 5.81 -9.76
CA SER A 185 -13.53 6.62 -10.97
C SER A 185 -12.13 7.24 -10.96
N SER A 186 -11.68 7.66 -9.77
CA SER A 186 -10.31 8.10 -9.50
C SER A 186 -9.76 7.30 -8.32
N ILE A 187 -8.58 6.72 -8.49
CA ILE A 187 -7.92 5.92 -7.45
C ILE A 187 -6.55 6.52 -7.16
N TYR A 188 -6.36 6.94 -5.92
CA TYR A 188 -5.07 7.44 -5.44
C TYR A 188 -4.21 6.27 -4.98
N ILE A 189 -2.93 6.27 -5.37
CA ILE A 189 -1.96 5.26 -4.98
C ILE A 189 -0.89 5.85 -4.06
N SER A 190 -0.50 5.09 -3.05
CA SER A 190 0.65 5.38 -2.17
C SER A 190 1.49 4.13 -1.99
N GLU A 191 2.81 4.26 -2.05
CA GLU A 191 3.71 3.16 -1.71
C GLU A 191 4.03 3.18 -0.21
N LEU A 192 3.71 2.07 0.48
CA LEU A 192 3.89 1.92 1.93
C LEU A 192 5.22 1.24 2.30
N SER A 193 5.77 0.42 1.41
CA SER A 193 6.98 -0.39 1.66
C SER A 193 8.26 0.43 1.66
N ARG A 194 8.23 1.61 1.07
CA ARG A 194 9.41 2.45 0.99
C ARG A 194 9.57 3.30 2.24
N PRO A 195 10.71 3.25 2.94
CA PRO A 195 10.96 4.12 4.08
C PRO A 195 10.85 5.59 3.64
N ARG A 196 9.96 6.35 4.27
CA ARG A 196 9.79 7.81 4.01
C ARG A 196 11.09 8.58 4.18
N ASN A 197 12.03 8.06 4.96
CA ASN A 197 13.35 8.64 5.19
C ASN A 197 14.27 8.67 3.95
N ARG A 198 14.02 7.84 2.93
CA ARG A 198 14.78 7.91 1.67
C ARG A 198 14.50 9.18 0.87
N LEU A 199 13.32 9.80 1.07
CA LEU A 199 12.94 11.05 0.41
C LEU A 199 13.28 12.31 1.24
N ILE A 200 13.50 12.16 2.57
CA ILE A 200 13.65 13.29 3.49
C ILE A 200 15.13 13.54 3.85
N ASN A 201 16.01 12.57 3.62
CA ASN A 201 17.40 12.75 3.96
C ASN A 201 18.34 12.43 2.77
N PRO A 202 18.46 13.34 1.79
CA PRO A 202 19.45 13.21 0.73
C PRO A 202 20.90 13.28 1.27
N LEU A 203 21.06 13.59 2.55
CA LEU A 203 22.35 13.64 3.26
C LEU A 203 22.64 12.39 4.10
N LEU A 204 21.74 11.39 4.19
CA LEU A 204 22.16 10.06 4.65
C LEU A 204 22.93 9.38 3.54
N LEU A 205 24.23 9.66 3.51
CA LEU A 205 25.29 9.04 2.71
C LEU A 205 25.48 7.58 3.14
N ALA A 206 24.38 6.82 3.24
CA ALA A 206 24.34 5.53 3.94
C ALA A 206 24.80 4.36 3.08
N SER A 207 25.20 4.58 1.83
CA SER A 207 25.73 3.51 0.97
C SER A 207 27.08 3.90 0.42
N SER A 208 28.07 3.08 0.71
CA SER A 208 29.39 3.09 0.08
C SER A 208 29.56 1.84 -0.76
N GLU A 209 30.41 1.92 -1.78
CA GLU A 209 30.89 0.79 -2.53
C GLU A 209 32.43 0.78 -2.52
N ASP A 210 33.01 -0.39 -2.63
CA ASP A 210 34.40 -0.61 -2.97
C ASP A 210 34.49 -0.62 -4.49
N LEU A 211 35.18 0.35 -5.05
CA LEU A 211 35.30 0.54 -6.50
C LEU A 211 36.55 -0.18 -7.01
N ALA A 212 36.34 -1.33 -7.63
CA ALA A 212 37.40 -2.14 -8.20
C ALA A 212 38.04 -1.50 -9.46
N ASP A 213 39.22 -1.98 -9.81
CA ASP A 213 39.87 -1.64 -11.09
C ASP A 213 38.96 -1.92 -12.29
N ALA A 214 39.01 -1.03 -13.28
CA ALA A 214 38.18 -1.00 -14.47
C ALA A 214 36.66 -0.93 -14.16
N GLY A 215 36.29 -0.62 -12.91
CA GLY A 215 34.92 -0.56 -12.43
C GLY A 215 34.11 0.65 -12.92
N ALA A 216 32.81 0.55 -12.90
CA ALA A 216 31.90 1.67 -13.09
C ALA A 216 31.34 2.08 -11.73
N ALA A 217 31.60 3.32 -11.31
CA ALA A 217 31.05 3.85 -10.07
C ALA A 217 29.52 3.86 -10.11
N SER A 218 28.90 3.23 -9.10
CA SER A 218 27.45 3.13 -8.99
C SER A 218 26.81 4.49 -8.74
N LEU A 219 25.81 4.85 -9.51
CA LEU A 219 25.01 6.03 -9.28
C LEU A 219 23.98 5.83 -8.14
N ALA A 220 23.79 4.59 -7.67
CA ALA A 220 22.90 4.27 -6.55
C ALA A 220 23.58 4.49 -5.19
N THR A 221 24.92 4.53 -5.15
CA THR A 221 25.71 4.82 -3.93
C THR A 221 26.21 6.25 -3.96
N THR A 222 26.28 6.90 -2.82
CA THR A 222 26.81 8.27 -2.72
C THR A 222 28.33 8.27 -2.65
N THR A 223 28.94 7.25 -2.01
CA THR A 223 30.38 7.17 -1.79
C THR A 223 30.96 5.95 -2.52
N SER A 224 32.02 6.15 -3.29
CA SER A 224 32.91 5.10 -3.77
C SER A 224 34.26 5.29 -3.12
N TYR A 225 34.75 4.30 -2.40
CA TYR A 225 36.14 4.25 -1.94
C TYR A 225 36.88 3.17 -2.72
N PHE A 226 38.20 3.26 -2.77
CA PHE A 226 39.02 2.28 -3.42
C PHE A 226 40.37 2.11 -2.71
N GLU A 227 40.91 0.91 -2.82
CA GLU A 227 42.24 0.50 -2.33
C GLU A 227 43.02 0.01 -3.54
N THR A 228 43.95 0.81 -4.03
CA THR A 228 44.67 0.45 -5.26
C THR A 228 45.80 -0.55 -4.98
N ALA A 229 45.95 -1.56 -5.85
CA ALA A 229 47.04 -2.51 -5.82
C ALA A 229 48.16 -2.15 -6.86
N ALA A 230 47.83 -1.30 -7.82
CA ALA A 230 48.70 -0.80 -8.88
C ALA A 230 48.06 0.49 -9.46
N ALA A 231 48.54 0.99 -10.60
CA ALA A 231 47.83 2.01 -11.35
C ALA A 231 46.52 1.43 -11.91
N GLU A 232 45.38 2.01 -11.50
CA GLU A 232 44.03 1.53 -11.76
C GLU A 232 43.16 2.58 -12.46
N THR A 233 42.05 2.14 -13.01
CA THR A 233 41.09 3.01 -13.71
C THR A 233 39.67 2.71 -13.31
N ALA A 234 38.77 3.72 -13.38
CA ALA A 234 37.35 3.55 -13.22
C ALA A 234 36.55 4.55 -14.06
N THR A 235 35.24 4.43 -14.06
CA THR A 235 34.37 5.34 -14.81
C THR A 235 33.25 5.87 -13.94
N LEU A 236 32.79 7.10 -14.20
CA LEU A 236 31.57 7.68 -13.65
C LEU A 236 30.67 8.10 -14.82
N ALA A 237 29.51 7.50 -14.89
CA ALA A 237 28.48 7.84 -15.87
C ALA A 237 27.83 9.22 -15.56
N ALA A 238 27.01 9.73 -16.51
CA ALA A 238 26.22 10.93 -16.30
C ALA A 238 25.23 10.70 -15.15
N GLY A 239 25.07 11.69 -14.27
CA GLY A 239 24.16 11.66 -13.14
C GLY A 239 22.79 12.26 -13.44
N VAL A 240 22.04 12.52 -12.37
CA VAL A 240 20.79 13.29 -12.39
C VAL A 240 21.01 14.61 -11.66
N ASN A 241 20.38 15.70 -12.12
CA ASN A 241 20.55 17.01 -11.50
C ASN A 241 20.25 16.96 -9.98
N GLY A 242 21.21 17.49 -9.19
CA GLY A 242 21.17 17.44 -7.73
C GLY A 242 21.91 16.24 -7.12
N GLN A 243 22.31 15.25 -7.87
CA GLN A 243 23.03 14.08 -7.38
C GLN A 243 24.41 14.45 -6.85
N ILE A 244 24.78 13.81 -5.74
CA ILE A 244 26.12 13.95 -5.13
C ILE A 244 26.85 12.63 -5.25
N LYS A 245 28.15 12.67 -5.59
CA LYS A 245 29.06 11.54 -5.60
C LYS A 245 30.36 11.92 -4.89
N ILE A 246 30.82 11.06 -4.00
CA ILE A 246 32.05 11.22 -3.23
C ILE A 246 32.99 10.08 -3.64
N PHE A 247 34.25 10.42 -3.89
CA PHE A 247 35.33 9.46 -4.09
C PHE A 247 36.39 9.63 -3.01
N ALA A 248 36.96 8.53 -2.54
CA ALA A 248 38.05 8.56 -1.57
C ALA A 248 39.04 7.39 -1.80
N MET A 249 40.32 7.68 -1.78
CA MET A 249 41.39 6.71 -1.83
C MET A 249 41.74 6.24 -0.43
N ALA A 250 41.40 5.00 -0.11
CA ALA A 250 41.57 4.40 1.24
C ALA A 250 42.92 3.73 1.41
N ALA A 251 43.49 3.18 0.34
CA ALA A 251 44.85 2.67 0.27
C ALA A 251 45.49 2.99 -1.08
N ASP A 252 46.80 3.29 -1.08
CA ASP A 252 47.55 3.64 -2.27
C ASP A 252 48.73 2.68 -2.49
N SER A 253 48.67 1.99 -3.64
CA SER A 253 49.81 1.26 -4.25
C SER A 253 49.97 1.63 -5.73
N GLY A 254 49.29 2.69 -6.14
CA GLY A 254 49.35 3.30 -7.50
C GLY A 254 48.11 4.13 -7.76
N ASN A 255 48.21 5.05 -8.68
CA ASN A 255 47.17 6.04 -8.96
C ASN A 255 45.86 5.40 -9.42
N MET A 256 44.71 5.92 -8.92
CA MET A 256 43.40 5.69 -9.53
C MET A 256 43.04 6.83 -10.47
N VAL A 257 42.63 6.51 -11.70
CA VAL A 257 42.14 7.49 -12.67
C VAL A 257 40.68 7.22 -13.00
N ILE A 258 39.80 8.15 -12.61
CA ILE A 258 38.37 8.03 -12.90
C ILE A 258 38.00 8.88 -14.12
N THR A 259 37.47 8.24 -15.16
CA THR A 259 36.92 8.93 -16.34
C THR A 259 35.48 9.35 -16.07
N VAL A 260 35.20 10.64 -16.11
CA VAL A 260 33.91 11.23 -15.75
C VAL A 260 33.17 11.70 -17.00
N THR A 261 32.00 11.14 -17.24
CA THR A 261 31.09 11.57 -18.31
C THR A 261 30.46 12.91 -17.98
N ASN A 262 30.43 13.83 -18.92
CA ASN A 262 29.92 15.19 -18.76
C ASN A 262 30.64 15.96 -17.63
N ALA A 263 31.94 15.97 -17.65
CA ALA A 263 32.76 16.71 -16.69
C ALA A 263 32.57 18.23 -16.82
N GLY A 264 32.25 18.88 -15.70
CA GLY A 264 31.98 20.32 -15.63
C GLY A 264 33.22 21.21 -15.79
N TRP A 265 34.42 20.66 -15.60
CA TRP A 265 35.69 21.32 -15.84
C TRP A 265 36.17 21.18 -17.30
N LYS A 266 35.35 20.56 -18.16
CA LYS A 266 35.59 20.50 -19.61
C LYS A 266 34.51 21.26 -20.37
N THR A 267 34.86 21.83 -21.50
CA THR A 267 33.90 22.50 -22.38
C THR A 267 32.85 21.52 -22.89
N SER A 268 33.27 20.30 -23.26
CA SER A 268 32.39 19.19 -23.65
C SER A 268 33.09 17.85 -23.43
N GLY A 269 32.29 16.77 -23.33
CA GLY A 269 32.76 15.39 -23.26
C GLY A 269 33.18 14.95 -21.85
N THR A 270 34.15 14.04 -21.82
CA THR A 270 34.70 13.43 -20.62
C THR A 270 35.87 14.21 -20.06
N GLY A 271 36.02 14.16 -18.73
CA GLY A 271 37.24 14.58 -18.03
C GLY A 271 37.76 13.42 -17.19
N THR A 272 38.92 13.60 -16.59
CA THR A 272 39.50 12.63 -15.64
C THR A 272 39.73 13.25 -14.29
N ILE A 273 39.71 12.42 -13.25
CA ILE A 273 40.11 12.73 -11.89
C ILE A 273 41.19 11.72 -11.53
N THR A 274 42.35 12.20 -11.16
CA THR A 274 43.47 11.38 -10.69
C THR A 274 43.60 11.51 -9.18
N PHE A 275 43.69 10.38 -8.50
CA PHE A 275 44.00 10.22 -7.08
C PHE A 275 45.39 9.58 -7.03
N ASP A 276 46.35 10.22 -6.39
CA ASP A 276 47.75 9.82 -6.42
C ASP A 276 48.37 9.58 -5.05
N ASP A 277 47.62 9.94 -3.97
CA ASP A 277 48.04 9.70 -2.61
C ASP A 277 46.91 9.18 -1.74
N ILE A 278 47.22 8.40 -0.69
CA ILE A 278 46.28 7.97 0.32
C ILE A 278 45.56 9.18 0.98
N GLY A 279 44.24 9.13 1.07
CA GLY A 279 43.43 10.20 1.61
C GLY A 279 42.98 11.23 0.58
N ASP A 280 43.42 11.11 -0.67
CA ASP A 280 42.83 11.89 -1.77
C ASP A 280 41.33 11.63 -1.85
N ALA A 281 40.57 12.71 -1.91
CA ALA A 281 39.11 12.63 -1.94
C ALA A 281 38.49 13.81 -2.70
N CYS A 282 37.39 13.57 -3.38
CA CYS A 282 36.62 14.67 -3.95
C CYS A 282 35.11 14.45 -3.80
N THR A 283 34.39 15.55 -3.76
CA THR A 283 32.93 15.58 -3.81
C THR A 283 32.49 16.24 -5.11
N LEU A 284 31.68 15.52 -5.86
CA LEU A 284 31.09 15.99 -7.11
C LEU A 284 29.60 16.22 -6.91
N GLN A 285 29.06 17.24 -7.58
CA GLN A 285 27.62 17.45 -7.70
C GLN A 285 27.23 17.56 -9.19
N TYR A 286 26.16 16.85 -9.57
CA TYR A 286 25.64 16.91 -10.93
C TYR A 286 24.68 18.10 -11.05
N ILE A 287 25.06 19.10 -11.83
CA ILE A 287 24.33 20.35 -11.99
C ILE A 287 24.24 20.68 -13.49
N ASN A 288 23.07 21.00 -13.97
CA ASN A 288 22.85 21.36 -15.38
C ASN A 288 23.52 20.38 -16.36
N ASN A 289 23.25 19.09 -16.15
CA ASN A 289 23.76 17.98 -16.96
C ASN A 289 25.27 17.78 -16.96
N LYS A 290 26.00 18.29 -15.97
CA LYS A 290 27.43 18.11 -15.79
C LYS A 290 27.83 17.84 -14.35
N TRP A 291 28.91 17.08 -14.14
CA TRP A 291 29.53 16.90 -12.83
C TRP A 291 30.47 18.07 -12.54
N TYR A 292 30.22 18.77 -11.42
CA TYR A 292 31.09 19.82 -10.90
C TYR A 292 31.75 19.37 -9.60
N CYS A 293 33.05 19.65 -9.46
CA CYS A 293 33.75 19.46 -8.20
C CYS A 293 33.34 20.55 -7.21
N VAL A 294 32.73 20.16 -6.08
CA VAL A 294 32.33 21.06 -5.00
C VAL A 294 33.22 20.94 -3.76
N GLY A 295 34.10 19.95 -3.71
CA GLY A 295 35.13 19.77 -2.70
C GLY A 295 36.25 18.89 -3.24
N ASN A 296 37.52 19.26 -2.99
CA ASN A 296 38.69 18.54 -3.41
C ASN A 296 39.77 18.51 -2.32
N ASN A 297 40.31 17.32 -2.08
CA ASN A 297 41.47 17.10 -1.24
C ASN A 297 42.47 16.23 -2.04
N GLY A 298 43.51 16.83 -2.56
CA GLY A 298 44.62 16.14 -3.27
C GLY A 298 44.37 15.82 -4.74
N CYS A 299 43.14 15.56 -5.19
CA CYS A 299 42.86 15.07 -6.54
C CYS A 299 43.22 16.08 -7.66
N THR A 300 43.70 15.56 -8.78
CA THR A 300 43.95 16.32 -10.00
C THR A 300 42.87 16.12 -11.05
N PHE A 301 42.35 17.23 -11.60
CA PHE A 301 41.29 17.25 -12.62
C PHE A 301 41.86 17.61 -14.00
N ALA A 302 41.66 16.74 -14.99
CA ALA A 302 42.17 16.95 -16.34
C ALA A 302 41.09 16.76 -17.44
#